data_84875fa325227107178147cbcb6366dd
#
_entry.id   84875fa325227107178147cbcb6366dd
#
_cell.length_a   1.000
_cell.length_b   1.000
_cell.length_c   1.000
_cell.angle_alpha   90.00
_cell.angle_beta   90.00
_cell.angle_gamma   90.00
#
_symmetry.space_group_name_H-M   'P 1'
#
loop_
_entity.id
_entity.type
_entity.pdbx_description
1 polymer ?
#
loop_
_entity_poly.entity_id
_entity_poly.type
_entity_poly.pdbx_seq_one_letter_code
_entity_poly.pdbx_strand_id
1 'polypeptide(L)'
;LQVLNHPTLFRMILAGANEIISREKELNAINVFPVPDGDTGSNLAHLMRMLVRETKWSDTSSEMLESMKRACLRGSRGNSGMIFSQFILSMCSYMTARPELKIAQFIEMCEQSVAMSRRSVHEPQEGTVLSVMDDWVNVLQTAFAPSEGLADMLHRSYAEACISLENTKHQLEVLRKHNVVDAGARGFIHFLQGFIASLDDTFPIAEQIFDEQEPFASTDDIVHNPSHDLSDSLAYRYCTEFMFDIKTSLEEVKGHIATLGNSMVAVGDGIQGKIHIHTNVPARVAEVIQNNGWIVYQKVEDMKRQKDMIYNRQASIALVIDSACDMPETWLDDYQIHRIPLHLQLGRSTYLDKVTLQLDTFYDKLEWMTEQPTTSQPAQETITLLYEQLLTHYDHIISIHLSKPLSGTYDACRQAAERIDSDRIHVVDSRTLSGAYGLIVHETAEAVKAGKPIEEVLDLLASSISRSEILVSVPTLKHMIRGGRVSPLQGKIARWLDMKPIVSVNQEGQSILYGKTFYKQSNLGKMLKMISLIHRRNPIQRYVILHAGAEADSARYVEEMVRMTGQNPLYITGVAPVIGLHAGKGAVSVAMMLSGKNTRRNT
;
A
#
# COMPACT_ATOMS: atom_id res chain seq x y z
N LEU A 1 10.45 -33.12 29.84
CA LEU A 1 10.10 -31.81 30.42
C LEU A 1 8.72 -31.90 31.04
N GLN A 2 8.59 -31.60 32.35
CA GLN A 2 7.28 -31.55 33.03
C GLN A 2 6.73 -30.13 33.14
N VAL A 3 7.57 -29.10 32.92
CA VAL A 3 7.25 -27.68 33.01
C VAL A 3 7.98 -26.95 31.91
N LEU A 4 7.29 -26.06 31.20
CA LEU A 4 7.81 -25.17 30.17
C LEU A 4 7.91 -23.76 30.73
N ASN A 5 9.08 -23.17 30.70
CA ASN A 5 9.27 -21.74 31.00
C ASN A 5 9.29 -20.89 29.72
N HIS A 6 9.19 -19.58 29.86
CA HIS A 6 9.19 -18.64 28.74
C HIS A 6 10.44 -18.77 27.82
N PRO A 7 11.68 -18.86 28.35
CA PRO A 7 12.87 -19.02 27.49
C PRO A 7 12.83 -20.27 26.64
N THR A 8 12.34 -21.40 27.18
CA THR A 8 12.25 -22.66 26.43
C THR A 8 11.21 -22.55 25.32
N LEU A 9 10.01 -22.04 25.62
CA LEU A 9 8.97 -21.88 24.62
C LEU A 9 9.37 -20.86 23.53
N PHE A 10 10.06 -19.80 23.93
CA PHE A 10 10.61 -18.84 22.98
C PHE A 10 11.61 -19.49 22.01
N ARG A 11 12.55 -20.31 22.52
CA ARG A 11 13.47 -21.08 21.64
C ARG A 11 12.71 -21.97 20.67
N MET A 12 11.66 -22.65 21.14
CA MET A 12 10.82 -23.49 20.28
C MET A 12 10.16 -22.67 19.16
N ILE A 13 9.62 -21.50 19.47
CA ILE A 13 9.01 -20.58 18.46
C ILE A 13 10.05 -20.11 17.46
N LEU A 14 11.26 -19.70 17.91
CA LEU A 14 12.33 -19.26 17.01
C LEU A 14 12.83 -20.38 16.10
N ALA A 15 12.96 -21.60 16.62
CA ALA A 15 13.36 -22.74 15.82
C ALA A 15 12.33 -23.05 14.71
N GLY A 16 11.04 -22.99 15.06
CA GLY A 16 9.95 -23.09 14.08
C GLY A 16 9.98 -21.96 13.06
N ALA A 17 10.28 -20.73 13.50
CA ALA A 17 10.41 -19.58 12.61
C ALA A 17 11.53 -19.76 11.59
N ASN A 18 12.71 -20.23 12.02
CA ASN A 18 13.85 -20.48 11.13
C ASN A 18 13.57 -21.57 10.10
N GLU A 19 12.83 -22.62 10.48
CA GLU A 19 12.45 -23.68 9.53
C GLU A 19 11.54 -23.11 8.42
N ILE A 20 10.56 -22.26 8.75
CA ILE A 20 9.74 -21.58 7.73
C ILE A 20 10.61 -20.71 6.80
N ILE A 21 11.53 -19.92 7.36
CA ILE A 21 12.41 -19.03 6.58
C ILE A 21 13.22 -19.84 5.56
N SER A 22 13.74 -21.00 5.97
CA SER A 22 14.52 -21.88 5.09
C SER A 22 13.71 -22.49 3.95
N ARG A 23 12.37 -22.55 4.06
CA ARG A 23 11.44 -23.18 3.11
C ARG A 23 10.62 -22.17 2.29
N GLU A 24 10.97 -20.90 2.31
CA GLU A 24 10.22 -19.84 1.61
C GLU A 24 9.93 -20.17 0.14
N LYS A 25 10.94 -20.61 -0.62
CA LYS A 25 10.80 -20.93 -2.05
C LYS A 25 9.87 -22.14 -2.29
N GLU A 26 9.94 -23.17 -1.45
CA GLU A 26 9.06 -24.34 -1.50
C GLU A 26 7.60 -23.92 -1.30
N LEU A 27 7.33 -23.09 -0.28
CA LEU A 27 5.99 -22.61 0.06
C LEU A 27 5.39 -21.73 -1.04
N ASN A 28 6.19 -20.86 -1.67
CA ASN A 28 5.75 -20.05 -2.80
C ASN A 28 5.37 -20.92 -4.01
N ALA A 29 6.14 -21.97 -4.28
CA ALA A 29 5.93 -22.84 -5.44
C ALA A 29 4.59 -23.61 -5.40
N ILE A 30 4.02 -23.86 -4.22
CA ILE A 30 2.76 -24.60 -4.04
C ILE A 30 1.56 -23.68 -3.73
N ASN A 31 1.76 -22.37 -3.72
CA ASN A 31 0.70 -21.41 -3.39
C ASN A 31 -0.26 -21.22 -4.58
N VAL A 32 -1.45 -21.81 -4.48
CA VAL A 32 -2.53 -21.72 -5.47
C VAL A 32 -3.86 -21.24 -4.88
N PHE A 33 -3.94 -21.04 -3.57
CA PHE A 33 -5.16 -20.65 -2.85
C PHE A 33 -4.87 -19.59 -1.78
N PRO A 34 -5.72 -18.57 -1.58
CA PRO A 34 -6.96 -18.28 -2.33
C PRO A 34 -6.70 -17.66 -3.70
N VAL A 35 -5.50 -17.14 -3.95
CA VAL A 35 -5.02 -16.59 -5.22
C VAL A 35 -3.66 -17.20 -5.53
N PRO A 36 -3.38 -17.62 -6.76
CA PRO A 36 -2.08 -18.19 -7.15
C PRO A 36 -1.04 -17.08 -7.42
N ASP A 37 -0.75 -16.26 -6.42
CA ASP A 37 0.22 -15.16 -6.48
C ASP A 37 1.64 -15.57 -6.06
N GLY A 38 1.81 -16.80 -5.54
CA GLY A 38 3.11 -17.36 -5.17
C GLY A 38 3.78 -16.67 -3.98
N ASP A 39 3.02 -15.99 -3.12
CA ASP A 39 3.56 -15.13 -2.06
C ASP A 39 3.40 -15.67 -0.63
N THR A 40 2.70 -16.80 -0.42
CA THR A 40 2.46 -17.37 0.91
C THR A 40 3.77 -17.64 1.66
N GLY A 41 4.76 -18.21 1.00
CA GLY A 41 6.09 -18.44 1.59
C GLY A 41 6.77 -17.14 2.00
N SER A 42 6.74 -16.13 1.14
CA SER A 42 7.32 -14.80 1.41
C SER A 42 6.61 -14.08 2.55
N ASN A 43 5.28 -14.16 2.63
CA ASN A 43 4.48 -13.59 3.71
C ASN A 43 4.78 -14.25 5.06
N LEU A 44 4.88 -15.59 5.11
CA LEU A 44 5.25 -16.33 6.31
C LEU A 44 6.70 -16.06 6.72
N ALA A 45 7.65 -16.13 5.77
CA ALA A 45 9.05 -15.86 6.05
C ALA A 45 9.29 -14.42 6.52
N HIS A 46 8.56 -13.43 5.97
CA HIS A 46 8.62 -12.06 6.46
C HIS A 46 8.18 -11.94 7.92
N LEU A 47 7.05 -12.54 8.30
CA LEU A 47 6.60 -12.59 9.68
C LEU A 47 7.67 -13.22 10.60
N MET A 48 8.25 -14.34 10.18
CA MET A 48 9.25 -15.07 10.97
C MET A 48 10.56 -14.29 11.10
N ARG A 49 11.04 -13.63 10.05
CA ARG A 49 12.20 -12.71 10.12
C ARG A 49 11.94 -11.55 11.08
N MET A 50 10.75 -10.97 11.06
CA MET A 50 10.39 -9.90 11.99
C MET A 50 10.38 -10.40 13.44
N LEU A 51 9.85 -11.60 13.69
CA LEU A 51 9.90 -12.25 15.01
C LEU A 51 11.35 -12.44 15.49
N VAL A 52 12.20 -13.02 14.64
CA VAL A 52 13.62 -13.27 14.98
C VAL A 52 14.34 -11.95 15.25
N ARG A 53 14.13 -10.92 14.41
CA ARG A 53 14.88 -9.66 14.46
C ARG A 53 14.40 -8.70 15.56
N GLU A 54 13.09 -8.57 15.78
CA GLU A 54 12.53 -7.54 16.65
C GLU A 54 12.26 -8.04 18.06
N THR A 55 12.25 -9.37 18.30
CA THR A 55 12.09 -9.90 19.64
C THR A 55 13.34 -9.63 20.45
N LYS A 56 13.17 -8.88 21.55
CA LYS A 56 14.24 -8.57 22.48
C LYS A 56 14.36 -9.67 23.52
N TRP A 57 15.51 -10.33 23.53
CA TRP A 57 15.83 -11.19 24.66
C TRP A 57 16.01 -10.34 25.92
N SER A 58 15.25 -10.62 26.94
CA SER A 58 15.28 -9.91 28.22
C SER A 58 15.12 -10.90 29.37
N ASP A 59 15.80 -10.66 30.47
CA ASP A 59 15.62 -11.41 31.73
C ASP A 59 14.19 -11.19 32.30
N THR A 60 13.48 -10.16 31.82
CA THR A 60 12.07 -9.93 32.13
C THR A 60 11.19 -10.51 31.05
N SER A 61 10.48 -11.59 31.37
CA SER A 61 9.53 -12.27 30.48
C SER A 61 8.50 -11.32 29.84
N SER A 62 8.11 -10.26 30.52
CA SER A 62 7.13 -9.29 30.03
C SER A 62 7.63 -8.49 28.83
N GLU A 63 8.87 -7.98 28.84
CA GLU A 63 9.42 -7.21 27.72
C GLU A 63 9.60 -8.06 26.47
N MET A 64 10.04 -9.31 26.66
CA MET A 64 10.18 -10.28 25.59
C MET A 64 8.82 -10.56 24.92
N LEU A 65 7.78 -10.89 25.68
CA LEU A 65 6.44 -11.17 25.16
C LEU A 65 5.84 -9.96 24.42
N GLU A 66 6.00 -8.75 24.96
CA GLU A 66 5.52 -7.53 24.33
C GLU A 66 6.27 -7.21 23.03
N SER A 67 7.59 -7.50 22.97
CA SER A 67 8.35 -7.35 21.72
C SER A 67 7.91 -8.36 20.66
N MET A 68 7.63 -9.61 21.05
CA MET A 68 7.06 -10.63 20.15
C MET A 68 5.69 -10.22 19.60
N LYS A 69 4.79 -9.75 20.46
CA LYS A 69 3.45 -9.27 20.02
C LYS A 69 3.58 -8.16 18.97
N ARG A 70 4.44 -7.16 19.23
CA ARG A 70 4.69 -6.08 18.25
C ARG A 70 5.28 -6.60 16.95
N ALA A 71 6.24 -7.53 17.01
CA ALA A 71 6.84 -8.15 15.83
C ALA A 71 5.79 -8.91 15.00
N CYS A 72 4.89 -9.66 15.66
CA CYS A 72 3.76 -10.34 15.00
C CYS A 72 2.86 -9.39 14.24
N LEU A 73 2.39 -8.31 14.87
CA LEU A 73 1.49 -7.35 14.22
C LEU A 73 2.16 -6.64 13.05
N ARG A 74 3.42 -6.22 13.20
CA ARG A 74 4.15 -5.55 12.13
C ARG A 74 4.54 -6.48 10.98
N GLY A 75 4.95 -7.71 11.33
CA GLY A 75 5.44 -8.69 10.37
C GLY A 75 4.35 -9.44 9.62
N SER A 76 3.11 -9.47 10.10
CA SER A 76 2.02 -10.18 9.45
C SER A 76 1.68 -9.56 8.08
N ARG A 77 1.65 -10.39 7.05
CA ARG A 77 1.25 -10.04 5.68
C ARG A 77 0.38 -11.13 5.09
N GLY A 78 -0.61 -10.74 4.29
CA GLY A 78 -1.55 -11.68 3.67
C GLY A 78 -2.30 -12.56 4.68
N ASN A 79 -3.18 -13.43 4.19
CA ASN A 79 -4.02 -14.27 5.04
C ASN A 79 -3.18 -15.23 5.92
N SER A 80 -2.24 -15.96 5.32
CA SER A 80 -1.43 -16.94 6.04
C SER A 80 -0.57 -16.31 7.12
N GLY A 81 0.11 -15.20 6.81
CA GLY A 81 0.92 -14.46 7.79
C GLY A 81 0.08 -13.92 8.95
N MET A 82 -1.15 -13.46 8.69
CA MET A 82 -2.05 -12.97 9.73
C MET A 82 -2.59 -14.09 10.63
N ILE A 83 -2.96 -15.24 10.06
CA ILE A 83 -3.41 -16.41 10.82
C ILE A 83 -2.29 -16.89 11.76
N PHE A 84 -1.06 -17.02 11.24
CA PHE A 84 0.12 -17.36 12.05
C PHE A 84 0.43 -16.31 13.11
N SER A 85 0.33 -15.03 12.76
CA SER A 85 0.49 -13.93 13.71
C SER A 85 -0.49 -14.06 14.88
N GLN A 86 -1.78 -14.33 14.61
CA GLN A 86 -2.78 -14.53 15.66
C GLN A 86 -2.47 -15.74 16.54
N PHE A 87 -1.98 -16.84 15.95
CA PHE A 87 -1.55 -18.01 16.71
C PHE A 87 -0.48 -17.67 17.73
N ILE A 88 0.59 -16.98 17.31
CA ILE A 88 1.69 -16.59 18.19
C ILE A 88 1.27 -15.49 19.19
N LEU A 89 0.46 -14.51 18.76
CA LEU A 89 -0.11 -13.48 19.65
C LEU A 89 -0.92 -14.10 20.79
N SER A 90 -1.72 -15.11 20.50
CA SER A 90 -2.53 -15.80 21.50
C SER A 90 -1.67 -16.59 22.49
N MET A 91 -0.62 -17.27 21.99
CA MET A 91 0.38 -17.92 22.86
C MET A 91 1.03 -16.90 23.80
N CYS A 92 1.53 -15.77 23.28
CA CYS A 92 2.14 -14.71 24.08
C CYS A 92 1.15 -14.16 25.14
N SER A 93 -0.10 -13.96 24.75
CA SER A 93 -1.13 -13.43 25.66
C SER A 93 -1.46 -14.41 26.80
N TYR A 94 -1.54 -15.71 26.49
CA TYR A 94 -1.74 -16.76 27.50
C TYR A 94 -0.58 -16.80 28.51
N MET A 95 0.65 -16.62 28.04
CA MET A 95 1.87 -16.63 28.84
C MET A 95 2.04 -15.40 29.73
N THR A 96 1.47 -14.24 29.36
CA THR A 96 1.70 -12.97 30.08
C THR A 96 1.45 -13.07 31.60
N ALA A 97 0.46 -13.85 32.03
CA ALA A 97 0.13 -14.05 33.42
C ALA A 97 0.75 -15.34 34.04
N ARG A 98 1.53 -16.10 33.29
CA ARG A 98 1.98 -17.45 33.66
C ARG A 98 3.47 -17.63 33.35
N PRO A 99 4.37 -17.47 34.31
CA PRO A 99 5.83 -17.56 34.05
C PRO A 99 6.28 -18.97 33.67
N GLU A 100 5.51 -19.97 34.07
CA GLU A 100 5.77 -21.40 33.75
C GLU A 100 4.45 -22.09 33.42
N LEU A 101 4.51 -23.05 32.49
CA LEU A 101 3.37 -23.85 32.05
C LEU A 101 3.58 -25.33 32.34
N LYS A 102 2.64 -25.95 33.06
CA LYS A 102 2.51 -27.41 33.08
C LYS A 102 2.02 -27.92 31.73
N ILE A 103 2.22 -29.22 31.41
CA ILE A 103 1.80 -29.79 30.12
C ILE A 103 0.33 -29.52 29.83
N ALA A 104 -0.58 -29.70 30.81
CA ALA A 104 -2.00 -29.39 30.63
C ALA A 104 -2.26 -27.92 30.26
N GLN A 105 -1.52 -26.98 30.84
CA GLN A 105 -1.62 -25.55 30.51
C GLN A 105 -1.02 -25.23 29.13
N PHE A 106 0.02 -25.95 28.73
CA PHE A 106 0.55 -25.85 27.38
C PHE A 106 -0.48 -26.30 26.34
N ILE A 107 -1.17 -27.42 26.59
CA ILE A 107 -2.25 -27.90 25.70
C ILE A 107 -3.38 -26.86 25.63
N GLU A 108 -3.84 -26.34 26.78
CA GLU A 108 -4.85 -25.27 26.84
C GLU A 108 -4.41 -24.00 26.07
N MET A 109 -3.15 -23.61 26.18
CA MET A 109 -2.58 -22.50 25.40
C MET A 109 -2.66 -22.76 23.90
N CYS A 110 -2.27 -23.95 23.45
CA CYS A 110 -2.35 -24.33 22.04
C CYS A 110 -3.81 -24.33 21.53
N GLU A 111 -4.74 -24.89 22.30
CA GLU A 111 -6.17 -24.90 21.98
C GLU A 111 -6.74 -23.48 21.82
N GLN A 112 -6.49 -22.62 22.80
CA GLN A 112 -6.93 -21.22 22.74
C GLN A 112 -6.30 -20.48 21.56
N SER A 113 -5.03 -20.76 21.24
CA SER A 113 -4.32 -20.12 20.13
C SER A 113 -4.89 -20.53 18.77
N VAL A 114 -5.20 -21.81 18.59
CA VAL A 114 -5.86 -22.31 17.37
C VAL A 114 -7.28 -21.74 17.24
N ALA A 115 -8.06 -21.76 18.33
CA ALA A 115 -9.41 -21.18 18.33
C ALA A 115 -9.41 -19.69 17.98
N MET A 116 -8.44 -18.92 18.48
CA MET A 116 -8.30 -17.49 18.15
C MET A 116 -7.86 -17.28 16.70
N SER A 117 -6.98 -18.13 16.17
CA SER A 117 -6.58 -18.11 14.75
C SER A 117 -7.80 -18.35 13.85
N ARG A 118 -8.63 -19.31 14.18
CA ARG A 118 -9.88 -19.59 13.44
C ARG A 118 -10.85 -18.40 13.50
N ARG A 119 -11.02 -17.79 14.67
CA ARG A 119 -11.88 -16.59 14.86
C ARG A 119 -11.36 -15.35 14.13
N SER A 120 -10.05 -15.27 13.85
CA SER A 120 -9.47 -14.13 13.13
C SER A 120 -9.96 -14.04 11.69
N VAL A 121 -10.33 -15.17 11.08
CA VAL A 121 -10.86 -15.27 9.72
C VAL A 121 -12.38 -15.10 9.75
N HIS A 122 -12.92 -14.29 8.83
CA HIS A 122 -14.37 -14.03 8.78
C HIS A 122 -15.15 -15.26 8.29
N GLU A 123 -14.65 -15.90 7.23
CA GLU A 123 -15.24 -17.11 6.64
C GLU A 123 -14.17 -18.20 6.55
N PRO A 124 -13.89 -18.93 7.64
CA PRO A 124 -12.86 -19.96 7.65
C PRO A 124 -13.21 -21.10 6.69
N GLN A 125 -12.25 -21.48 5.85
CA GLN A 125 -12.40 -22.55 4.87
C GLN A 125 -11.73 -23.83 5.37
N GLU A 126 -12.44 -24.96 5.24
CA GLU A 126 -11.86 -26.28 5.51
C GLU A 126 -10.88 -26.68 4.41
N GLY A 127 -9.87 -27.48 4.76
CA GLY A 127 -8.79 -27.86 3.84
C GLY A 127 -7.67 -26.82 3.75
N THR A 128 -7.60 -25.91 4.72
CA THR A 128 -6.55 -24.90 4.87
C THR A 128 -5.70 -25.15 6.13
N VAL A 129 -4.76 -24.26 6.39
CA VAL A 129 -3.95 -24.27 7.62
C VAL A 129 -4.81 -24.39 8.90
N LEU A 130 -6.04 -23.85 8.88
CA LEU A 130 -6.94 -23.92 10.04
C LEU A 130 -7.37 -25.34 10.36
N SER A 131 -7.71 -26.15 9.35
CA SER A 131 -8.05 -27.57 9.55
C SER A 131 -6.88 -28.36 10.12
N VAL A 132 -5.66 -28.12 9.62
CA VAL A 132 -4.46 -28.80 10.11
C VAL A 132 -4.11 -28.38 11.54
N MET A 133 -4.32 -27.12 11.91
CA MET A 133 -4.16 -26.64 13.29
C MET A 133 -5.18 -27.28 14.24
N ASP A 134 -6.45 -27.40 13.81
CA ASP A 134 -7.50 -28.03 14.60
C ASP A 134 -7.18 -29.53 14.83
N ASP A 135 -6.80 -30.28 13.79
CA ASP A 135 -6.46 -31.70 13.90
C ASP A 135 -5.24 -31.91 14.81
N TRP A 136 -4.22 -31.04 14.67
CA TRP A 136 -3.04 -31.08 15.53
C TRP A 136 -3.39 -30.90 17.00
N VAL A 137 -4.21 -29.90 17.36
CA VAL A 137 -4.57 -29.62 18.75
C VAL A 137 -5.51 -30.68 19.32
N ASN A 138 -6.39 -31.24 18.51
CA ASN A 138 -7.27 -32.34 18.93
C ASN A 138 -6.47 -33.58 19.40
N VAL A 139 -5.35 -33.88 18.74
CA VAL A 139 -4.47 -34.97 19.19
C VAL A 139 -3.75 -34.61 20.48
N LEU A 140 -3.29 -33.37 20.64
CA LEU A 140 -2.71 -32.91 21.91
C LEU A 140 -3.67 -33.11 23.10
N GLN A 141 -4.96 -32.86 22.91
CA GLN A 141 -5.99 -33.03 23.94
C GLN A 141 -6.30 -34.49 24.25
N THR A 142 -6.50 -35.28 23.20
CA THR A 142 -6.96 -36.69 23.35
C THR A 142 -5.82 -37.64 23.71
N ALA A 143 -4.60 -37.30 23.34
CA ALA A 143 -3.41 -38.13 23.54
C ALA A 143 -2.73 -37.91 24.89
N PHE A 144 -3.19 -36.99 25.71
CA PHE A 144 -2.55 -36.68 26.99
C PHE A 144 -2.71 -37.84 27.98
N ALA A 145 -1.63 -38.60 28.20
CA ALA A 145 -1.51 -39.54 29.31
C ALA A 145 -0.58 -38.93 30.37
N PRO A 146 -0.94 -38.92 31.67
CA PRO A 146 -0.13 -38.32 32.71
C PRO A 146 1.32 -38.89 32.84
N SER A 147 1.57 -40.04 32.25
CA SER A 147 2.88 -40.73 32.23
C SER A 147 3.73 -40.40 31.00
N GLU A 148 3.20 -39.66 30.01
CA GLU A 148 3.87 -39.38 28.74
C GLU A 148 4.65 -38.08 28.79
N GLY A 149 5.82 -38.05 28.14
CA GLY A 149 6.65 -36.86 28.01
C GLY A 149 6.11 -35.86 26.98
N LEU A 150 6.39 -34.57 27.16
CA LEU A 150 6.01 -33.52 26.22
C LEU A 150 6.50 -33.82 24.80
N ALA A 151 7.73 -34.34 24.63
CA ALA A 151 8.30 -34.65 23.33
C ALA A 151 7.49 -35.74 22.58
N ASP A 152 7.15 -36.84 23.26
CA ASP A 152 6.39 -37.95 22.66
C ASP A 152 5.02 -37.50 22.22
N MET A 153 4.34 -36.69 23.04
CA MET A 153 3.04 -36.10 22.73
C MET A 153 3.12 -35.19 21.50
N LEU A 154 4.14 -34.33 21.41
CA LEU A 154 4.34 -33.43 20.26
C LEU A 154 4.66 -34.21 18.99
N HIS A 155 5.48 -35.28 19.05
CA HIS A 155 5.75 -36.12 17.88
C HIS A 155 4.51 -36.81 17.34
N ARG A 156 3.61 -37.30 18.22
CA ARG A 156 2.35 -37.90 17.78
C ARG A 156 1.43 -36.87 17.12
N SER A 157 1.27 -35.71 17.76
CA SER A 157 0.43 -34.66 17.19
C SER A 157 0.98 -34.13 15.86
N TYR A 158 2.30 -34.09 15.70
CA TYR A 158 2.95 -33.77 14.42
C TYR A 158 2.64 -34.80 13.33
N ALA A 159 2.69 -36.10 13.65
CA ALA A 159 2.37 -37.15 12.69
C ALA A 159 0.94 -37.00 12.15
N GLU A 160 -0.03 -36.70 13.01
CA GLU A 160 -1.41 -36.48 12.61
C GLU A 160 -1.56 -35.20 11.79
N ALA A 161 -0.88 -34.13 12.16
CA ALA A 161 -0.86 -32.88 11.38
C ALA A 161 -0.32 -33.11 9.95
N CYS A 162 0.68 -34.01 9.77
CA CYS A 162 1.16 -34.41 8.45
C CYS A 162 0.09 -35.16 7.63
N ILE A 163 -0.70 -36.02 8.27
CA ILE A 163 -1.82 -36.72 7.61
C ILE A 163 -2.90 -35.70 7.21
N SER A 164 -3.25 -34.78 8.10
CA SER A 164 -4.20 -33.72 7.83
C SER A 164 -3.74 -32.81 6.67
N LEU A 165 -2.44 -32.47 6.61
CA LEU A 165 -1.86 -31.72 5.48
C LEU A 165 -2.13 -32.43 4.14
N GLU A 166 -1.84 -33.73 4.04
CA GLU A 166 -2.07 -34.48 2.80
C GLU A 166 -3.56 -34.50 2.41
N ASN A 167 -4.48 -34.52 3.38
CA ASN A 167 -5.91 -34.48 3.15
C ASN A 167 -6.39 -33.15 2.56
N THR A 168 -5.68 -32.04 2.75
CA THR A 168 -6.06 -30.73 2.17
C THR A 168 -6.18 -30.78 0.64
N LYS A 169 -5.41 -31.64 -0.04
CA LYS A 169 -5.49 -31.87 -1.50
C LYS A 169 -6.89 -32.27 -1.97
N HIS A 170 -7.67 -32.89 -1.08
CA HIS A 170 -8.99 -33.44 -1.42
C HIS A 170 -10.15 -32.55 -0.97
N GLN A 171 -9.90 -31.62 -0.05
CA GLN A 171 -10.93 -30.79 0.58
C GLN A 171 -11.25 -29.53 -0.25
N LEU A 172 -10.24 -28.91 -0.87
CA LEU A 172 -10.44 -27.75 -1.75
C LEU A 172 -10.29 -28.12 -3.22
N GLU A 173 -11.24 -27.71 -4.05
CA GLU A 173 -11.25 -28.02 -5.49
C GLU A 173 -10.00 -27.52 -6.22
N VAL A 174 -9.53 -26.30 -5.86
CA VAL A 174 -8.34 -25.71 -6.47
C VAL A 174 -7.08 -26.53 -6.13
N LEU A 175 -6.91 -26.98 -4.88
CA LEU A 175 -5.78 -27.83 -4.47
C LEU A 175 -5.82 -29.18 -5.17
N ARG A 176 -7.01 -29.75 -5.33
CA ARG A 176 -7.20 -31.01 -6.06
C ARG A 176 -6.85 -30.89 -7.54
N LYS A 177 -7.26 -29.80 -8.21
CA LYS A 177 -6.94 -29.53 -9.63
C LYS A 177 -5.44 -29.43 -9.86
N HIS A 178 -4.70 -28.79 -8.94
CA HIS A 178 -3.25 -28.59 -9.04
C HIS A 178 -2.45 -29.72 -8.41
N ASN A 179 -3.08 -30.66 -7.73
CA ASN A 179 -2.47 -31.77 -7.01
C ASN A 179 -1.41 -31.30 -5.99
N VAL A 180 -1.67 -30.21 -5.28
CA VAL A 180 -0.82 -29.64 -4.24
C VAL A 180 -1.55 -29.58 -2.91
N VAL A 181 -0.79 -29.50 -1.81
CA VAL A 181 -1.31 -29.24 -0.47
C VAL A 181 -1.49 -27.73 -0.25
N ASP A 182 -2.25 -27.35 0.79
CA ASP A 182 -2.34 -25.95 1.19
C ASP A 182 -0.97 -25.41 1.64
N ALA A 183 -0.52 -24.29 1.06
CA ALA A 183 0.78 -23.70 1.33
C ALA A 183 0.92 -23.19 2.77
N GLY A 184 -0.14 -22.60 3.33
CA GLY A 184 -0.19 -22.18 4.72
C GLY A 184 -0.09 -23.35 5.69
N ALA A 185 -0.82 -24.44 5.42
CA ALA A 185 -0.74 -25.68 6.19
C ALA A 185 0.65 -26.32 6.11
N ARG A 186 1.28 -26.31 4.93
CA ARG A 186 2.66 -26.78 4.77
C ARG A 186 3.63 -25.94 5.61
N GLY A 187 3.44 -24.60 5.63
CA GLY A 187 4.19 -23.72 6.50
C GLY A 187 4.01 -24.05 7.99
N PHE A 188 2.81 -24.43 8.43
CA PHE A 188 2.56 -24.84 9.81
C PHE A 188 3.28 -26.17 10.15
N ILE A 189 3.32 -27.13 9.24
CA ILE A 189 4.10 -28.37 9.43
C ILE A 189 5.60 -28.07 9.58
N HIS A 190 6.16 -27.19 8.76
CA HIS A 190 7.57 -26.75 8.91
C HIS A 190 7.79 -26.03 10.23
N PHE A 191 6.87 -25.17 10.65
CA PHE A 191 6.94 -24.55 11.97
C PHE A 191 6.98 -25.58 13.09
N LEU A 192 6.07 -26.56 13.09
CA LEU A 192 6.03 -27.64 14.09
C LEU A 192 7.29 -28.49 14.07
N GLN A 193 7.87 -28.76 12.89
CA GLN A 193 9.12 -29.50 12.74
C GLN A 193 10.27 -28.81 13.50
N GLY A 194 10.50 -27.52 13.24
CA GLY A 194 11.52 -26.75 13.96
C GLY A 194 11.20 -26.60 15.45
N PHE A 195 9.93 -26.34 15.78
CA PHE A 195 9.44 -26.19 17.14
C PHE A 195 9.74 -27.43 18.00
N ILE A 196 9.51 -28.64 17.47
CA ILE A 196 9.77 -29.91 18.15
C ILE A 196 11.26 -30.23 18.20
N ALA A 197 12.00 -30.01 17.10
CA ALA A 197 13.43 -30.28 17.04
C ALA A 197 14.24 -29.51 18.10
N SER A 198 13.74 -28.35 18.53
CA SER A 198 14.38 -27.54 19.57
C SER A 198 14.32 -28.14 20.99
N LEU A 199 13.55 -29.22 21.19
CA LEU A 199 13.53 -29.97 22.45
C LEU A 199 14.72 -30.91 22.62
N ASP A 200 15.41 -31.24 21.52
CA ASP A 200 16.64 -32.04 21.55
C ASP A 200 17.80 -31.13 21.96
N ASP A 201 18.62 -31.56 22.95
CA ASP A 201 19.78 -30.80 23.48
C ASP A 201 20.88 -30.49 22.45
N THR A 202 20.74 -30.94 21.21
CA THR A 202 21.68 -30.74 20.10
C THR A 202 21.42 -29.47 19.28
N PHE A 203 20.35 -28.72 19.55
CA PHE A 203 20.01 -27.50 18.78
C PHE A 203 20.94 -26.33 19.22
N PRO A 204 21.62 -25.64 18.28
CA PRO A 204 22.53 -24.54 18.63
C PRO A 204 21.78 -23.40 19.34
N ILE A 205 22.40 -22.89 20.40
CA ILE A 205 21.86 -21.80 21.23
C ILE A 205 21.82 -20.51 20.40
N ALA A 206 20.83 -19.65 20.67
CA ALA A 206 20.46 -18.42 19.98
C ALA A 206 21.62 -17.42 19.65
N GLU A 207 22.81 -17.56 20.22
CA GLU A 207 23.96 -16.68 19.92
C GLU A 207 24.50 -16.84 18.49
N GLN A 208 24.25 -17.96 17.81
CA GLN A 208 24.67 -18.18 16.41
C GLN A 208 23.64 -17.68 15.39
N ILE A 209 22.44 -17.30 15.81
CA ILE A 209 21.35 -16.88 14.91
C ILE A 209 21.45 -15.37 14.58
N PHE A 210 22.27 -14.62 15.33
CA PHE A 210 22.35 -13.15 15.21
C PHE A 210 23.50 -12.61 14.36
N ASP A 211 24.37 -13.46 13.80
CA ASP A 211 25.66 -13.03 13.23
C ASP A 211 25.75 -13.04 11.68
N GLU A 212 24.66 -13.22 10.96
CA GLU A 212 24.67 -13.02 9.51
C GLU A 212 23.74 -11.90 9.08
N GLN A 213 24.32 -10.70 9.01
CA GLN A 213 23.80 -9.60 8.22
C GLN A 213 23.96 -9.94 6.73
N GLU A 214 23.06 -10.73 6.17
CA GLU A 214 22.90 -10.68 4.73
C GLU A 214 22.04 -9.46 4.36
N PRO A 215 22.49 -8.62 3.41
CA PRO A 215 21.65 -7.59 2.84
C PRO A 215 20.45 -8.27 2.17
N PHE A 216 19.29 -7.61 2.21
CA PHE A 216 18.09 -8.02 1.51
C PHE A 216 18.46 -8.62 0.16
N ALA A 217 18.45 -9.95 0.05
CA ALA A 217 18.56 -10.59 -1.24
C ALA A 217 17.29 -10.21 -2.00
N SER A 218 17.48 -9.51 -3.10
CA SER A 218 16.48 -9.28 -4.13
C SER A 218 15.73 -10.58 -4.38
N THR A 219 14.42 -10.47 -4.51
CA THR A 219 13.54 -11.57 -4.92
C THR A 219 13.81 -11.95 -6.39
N ASP A 220 15.06 -12.31 -6.72
CA ASP A 220 15.40 -12.90 -7.99
C ASP A 220 15.01 -14.38 -7.95
N ASP A 221 14.20 -14.78 -8.92
CA ASP A 221 13.67 -16.11 -9.21
C ASP A 221 12.29 -16.47 -8.63
N ILE A 222 11.28 -15.60 -8.76
CA ILE A 222 9.92 -16.10 -8.88
C ILE A 222 9.74 -16.55 -10.34
N VAL A 223 10.07 -17.78 -10.62
CA VAL A 223 9.69 -18.43 -11.88
C VAL A 223 8.18 -18.65 -11.81
N HIS A 224 7.41 -17.68 -12.30
CA HIS A 224 6.00 -17.87 -12.60
C HIS A 224 5.89 -18.95 -13.69
N ASN A 225 5.37 -20.09 -13.32
CA ASN A 225 5.02 -21.14 -14.27
C ASN A 225 3.70 -20.70 -14.96
N PRO A 226 3.67 -20.34 -16.26
CA PRO A 226 2.55 -19.64 -16.90
C PRO A 226 1.43 -20.57 -17.39
N SER A 227 1.12 -21.65 -16.70
CA SER A 227 0.14 -22.62 -17.17
C SER A 227 -1.10 -22.71 -16.27
N HIS A 228 -1.81 -21.60 -16.02
CA HIS A 228 -3.11 -21.71 -15.39
C HIS A 228 -4.10 -20.69 -15.95
N ASP A 229 -5.22 -21.23 -16.41
CA ASP A 229 -6.43 -20.55 -16.90
C ASP A 229 -7.02 -19.68 -15.77
N LEU A 230 -6.52 -18.44 -15.62
CA LEU A 230 -7.08 -17.44 -14.71
C LEU A 230 -8.21 -16.67 -15.41
N SER A 231 -9.19 -17.40 -15.96
CA SER A 231 -10.39 -16.83 -16.57
C SER A 231 -11.37 -16.28 -15.55
N ASP A 232 -11.20 -16.57 -14.25
CA ASP A 232 -12.09 -16.06 -13.21
C ASP A 232 -11.85 -14.57 -12.98
N SER A 233 -12.93 -13.79 -13.20
CA SER A 233 -12.96 -12.37 -12.90
C SER A 233 -12.65 -12.16 -11.41
N LEU A 234 -11.67 -11.30 -11.09
CA LEU A 234 -11.41 -10.86 -9.73
C LEU A 234 -12.70 -10.24 -9.17
N ALA A 235 -13.29 -10.82 -8.16
CA ALA A 235 -14.48 -10.29 -7.51
C ALA A 235 -14.20 -8.94 -6.86
N TYR A 236 -12.99 -8.77 -6.32
CA TYR A 236 -12.50 -7.55 -5.68
C TYR A 236 -11.17 -7.13 -6.25
N ARG A 237 -11.00 -5.82 -6.45
CA ARG A 237 -9.85 -5.23 -7.13
C ARG A 237 -8.66 -5.04 -6.21
N TYR A 238 -8.89 -4.65 -4.96
CA TYR A 238 -7.83 -4.22 -4.06
C TYR A 238 -7.61 -5.21 -2.93
N CYS A 239 -6.35 -5.62 -2.72
CA CYS A 239 -5.88 -6.22 -1.49
C CYS A 239 -5.49 -5.10 -0.55
N THR A 240 -6.11 -5.01 0.62
CA THR A 240 -5.91 -3.93 1.58
C THR A 240 -5.51 -4.44 2.94
N GLU A 241 -4.50 -3.80 3.53
CA GLU A 241 -4.09 -4.03 4.91
C GLU A 241 -4.09 -2.71 5.68
N PHE A 242 -4.67 -2.73 6.87
CA PHE A 242 -4.68 -1.61 7.81
C PHE A 242 -4.17 -2.06 9.17
N MET A 243 -3.23 -1.31 9.75
CA MET A 243 -2.89 -1.40 11.17
C MET A 243 -3.36 -0.13 11.87
N PHE A 244 -4.00 -0.25 13.02
CA PHE A 244 -4.63 0.87 13.71
C PHE A 244 -4.62 0.68 15.22
N ASP A 245 -4.56 1.80 15.96
CA ASP A 245 -4.81 1.82 17.40
C ASP A 245 -6.32 1.70 17.64
N ILE A 246 -6.75 0.74 18.45
CA ILE A 246 -8.15 0.41 18.69
C ILE A 246 -8.75 1.37 19.73
N LYS A 247 -9.94 1.91 19.45
CA LYS A 247 -10.75 2.68 20.42
C LYS A 247 -11.91 1.88 20.99
N THR A 248 -12.50 0.99 20.20
CA THR A 248 -13.67 0.17 20.57
C THR A 248 -13.22 -1.27 20.81
N SER A 249 -13.62 -2.20 19.94
CA SER A 249 -13.14 -3.56 19.94
C SER A 249 -12.84 -4.03 18.52
N LEU A 250 -11.91 -4.96 18.36
CA LEU A 250 -11.59 -5.52 17.04
C LEU A 250 -12.80 -6.24 16.41
N GLU A 251 -13.61 -6.91 17.23
CA GLU A 251 -14.83 -7.61 16.77
C GLU A 251 -15.88 -6.63 16.24
N GLU A 252 -16.03 -5.47 16.85
CA GLU A 252 -16.93 -4.42 16.36
C GLU A 252 -16.47 -3.88 15.01
N VAL A 253 -15.18 -3.61 14.87
CA VAL A 253 -14.59 -3.18 13.58
C VAL A 253 -14.80 -4.24 12.52
N LYS A 254 -14.52 -5.53 12.82
CA LYS A 254 -14.80 -6.68 11.94
C LYS A 254 -16.24 -6.69 11.46
N GLY A 255 -17.19 -6.56 12.38
CA GLY A 255 -18.63 -6.57 12.06
C GLY A 255 -19.01 -5.49 11.07
N HIS A 256 -18.47 -4.29 11.22
CA HIS A 256 -18.75 -3.17 10.31
C HIS A 256 -18.09 -3.30 8.92
N ILE A 257 -16.96 -4.00 8.84
CA ILE A 257 -16.20 -4.17 7.59
C ILE A 257 -16.63 -5.40 6.79
N ALA A 258 -17.23 -6.41 7.43
CA ALA A 258 -17.54 -7.71 6.85
C ALA A 258 -18.30 -7.66 5.52
N THR A 259 -19.14 -6.65 5.29
CA THR A 259 -19.91 -6.47 4.04
C THR A 259 -19.17 -5.71 2.95
N LEU A 260 -17.97 -5.20 3.22
CA LEU A 260 -17.21 -4.34 2.28
C LEU A 260 -16.26 -5.13 1.36
N GLY A 261 -16.14 -6.45 1.57
CA GLY A 261 -15.25 -7.29 0.79
C GLY A 261 -15.29 -8.76 1.20
N ASN A 262 -14.27 -9.51 0.79
CA ASN A 262 -14.05 -10.89 1.19
C ASN A 262 -12.63 -11.15 1.69
N SER A 263 -12.30 -12.41 1.98
CA SER A 263 -10.96 -12.83 2.44
C SER A 263 -10.48 -12.07 3.67
N MET A 264 -11.43 -11.62 4.52
CA MET A 264 -11.11 -10.78 5.68
C MET A 264 -10.47 -11.60 6.80
N VAL A 265 -9.31 -11.12 7.24
CA VAL A 265 -8.60 -11.59 8.44
C VAL A 265 -8.34 -10.40 9.36
N ALA A 266 -8.65 -10.54 10.64
CA ALA A 266 -8.44 -9.50 11.63
C ALA A 266 -7.70 -10.06 12.85
N VAL A 267 -6.59 -9.44 13.22
CA VAL A 267 -5.72 -9.85 14.33
C VAL A 267 -5.43 -8.67 15.24
N GLY A 268 -5.18 -8.91 16.52
CA GLY A 268 -4.86 -7.82 17.44
C GLY A 268 -4.53 -8.30 18.85
N ASP A 269 -3.95 -7.38 19.63
CA ASP A 269 -3.55 -7.58 21.04
C ASP A 269 -4.45 -6.85 22.03
N GLY A 270 -5.53 -6.23 21.57
CA GLY A 270 -6.46 -5.42 22.36
C GLY A 270 -6.10 -3.93 22.41
N ILE A 271 -4.89 -3.52 22.00
CA ILE A 271 -4.43 -2.13 21.88
C ILE A 271 -4.33 -1.75 20.40
N GLN A 272 -3.70 -2.61 19.62
CA GLN A 272 -3.56 -2.48 18.18
C GLN A 272 -4.29 -3.60 17.47
N GLY A 273 -4.89 -3.24 16.33
CA GLY A 273 -5.51 -4.18 15.40
C GLY A 273 -4.87 -4.09 14.03
N LYS A 274 -4.87 -5.21 13.33
CA LYS A 274 -4.53 -5.28 11.92
C LYS A 274 -5.63 -6.02 11.18
N ILE A 275 -6.04 -5.49 10.03
CA ILE A 275 -7.06 -6.07 9.16
C ILE A 275 -6.50 -6.20 7.76
N HIS A 276 -6.71 -7.37 7.17
CA HIS A 276 -6.54 -7.65 5.75
C HIS A 276 -7.91 -7.93 5.14
N ILE A 277 -8.21 -7.35 3.98
CA ILE A 277 -9.46 -7.57 3.25
C ILE A 277 -9.28 -7.31 1.75
N HIS A 278 -9.91 -8.12 0.90
CA HIS A 278 -10.07 -7.83 -0.52
C HIS A 278 -11.34 -7.02 -0.73
N THR A 279 -11.24 -5.82 -1.32
CA THR A 279 -12.36 -4.88 -1.46
C THR A 279 -12.30 -4.08 -2.75
N ASN A 280 -13.45 -3.54 -3.17
CA ASN A 280 -13.51 -2.54 -4.25
C ASN A 280 -13.54 -1.10 -3.70
N VAL A 281 -13.63 -0.92 -2.38
CA VAL A 281 -13.86 0.37 -1.72
C VAL A 281 -12.90 0.62 -0.54
N PRO A 282 -11.56 0.67 -0.77
CA PRO A 282 -10.56 0.83 0.30
C PRO A 282 -10.82 2.05 1.19
N ALA A 283 -11.29 3.16 0.60
CA ALA A 283 -11.60 4.37 1.34
C ALA A 283 -12.76 4.18 2.35
N ARG A 284 -13.73 3.34 2.02
CA ARG A 284 -14.83 3.05 2.93
C ARG A 284 -14.37 2.19 4.11
N VAL A 285 -13.47 1.24 3.84
CA VAL A 285 -12.81 0.45 4.90
C VAL A 285 -12.03 1.37 5.84
N ALA A 286 -11.22 2.28 5.29
CA ALA A 286 -10.46 3.25 6.06
C ALA A 286 -11.37 4.16 6.91
N GLU A 287 -12.52 4.58 6.39
CA GLU A 287 -13.50 5.39 7.13
C GLU A 287 -14.08 4.63 8.34
N VAL A 288 -14.46 3.36 8.16
CA VAL A 288 -14.95 2.51 9.25
C VAL A 288 -13.87 2.35 10.33
N ILE A 289 -12.63 2.06 9.93
CA ILE A 289 -11.51 1.92 10.87
C ILE A 289 -11.30 3.24 11.63
N GLN A 290 -11.34 4.39 10.95
CA GLN A 290 -11.12 5.67 11.61
C GLN A 290 -12.22 6.04 12.62
N ASN A 291 -13.45 5.64 12.38
CA ASN A 291 -14.52 5.84 13.35
C ASN A 291 -14.29 5.04 14.64
N ASN A 292 -13.55 3.94 14.55
CA ASN A 292 -13.29 2.99 15.63
C ASN A 292 -11.83 2.96 16.10
N GLY A 293 -10.94 3.79 15.53
CA GLY A 293 -9.51 3.79 15.85
C GLY A 293 -8.72 4.90 15.15
N TRP A 294 -7.40 4.77 15.11
CA TRP A 294 -6.49 5.63 14.35
C TRP A 294 -5.60 4.79 13.45
N ILE A 295 -5.66 5.02 12.14
CA ILE A 295 -4.84 4.30 11.16
C ILE A 295 -3.38 4.73 11.32
N VAL A 296 -2.50 3.78 11.68
CA VAL A 296 -1.07 4.01 11.84
C VAL A 296 -0.23 3.47 10.67
N TYR A 297 -0.75 2.47 9.96
CA TYR A 297 -0.15 1.90 8.75
C TYR A 297 -1.22 1.39 7.81
N GLN A 298 -0.95 1.44 6.52
CA GLN A 298 -1.81 0.88 5.50
C GLN A 298 -1.02 0.48 4.26
N LYS A 299 -1.51 -0.54 3.59
CA LYS A 299 -1.03 -1.03 2.30
C LYS A 299 -2.25 -1.33 1.42
N VAL A 300 -2.23 -0.89 0.18
CA VAL A 300 -3.27 -1.20 -0.80
C VAL A 300 -2.60 -1.56 -2.11
N GLU A 301 -2.87 -2.76 -2.59
CA GLU A 301 -2.37 -3.30 -3.86
C GLU A 301 -3.51 -3.47 -4.84
N ASP A 302 -3.30 -3.07 -6.09
CA ASP A 302 -4.26 -3.23 -7.18
C ASP A 302 -4.05 -4.58 -7.87
N MET A 303 -4.74 -5.62 -7.40
CA MET A 303 -4.64 -7.00 -7.93
C MET A 303 -5.04 -7.08 -9.41
N LYS A 304 -5.98 -6.22 -9.86
CA LYS A 304 -6.32 -6.13 -11.29
C LYS A 304 -5.13 -5.67 -12.10
N ARG A 305 -4.43 -4.62 -11.64
CA ARG A 305 -3.24 -4.08 -12.32
C ARG A 305 -2.09 -5.09 -12.32
N GLN A 306 -1.89 -5.83 -11.23
CA GLN A 306 -0.92 -6.92 -11.16
C GLN A 306 -1.27 -8.03 -12.16
N LYS A 307 -2.53 -8.44 -12.23
CA LYS A 307 -3.00 -9.43 -13.21
C LYS A 307 -2.81 -8.94 -14.66
N ASP A 308 -3.20 -7.69 -14.95
CA ASP A 308 -3.06 -7.10 -16.29
C ASP A 308 -1.58 -7.03 -16.71
N MET A 309 -0.67 -6.69 -15.80
CA MET A 309 0.77 -6.65 -16.05
C MET A 309 1.32 -8.02 -16.49
N ILE A 310 0.88 -9.09 -15.85
CA ILE A 310 1.37 -10.44 -16.10
C ILE A 310 0.73 -11.04 -17.37
N TYR A 311 -0.60 -10.94 -17.51
CA TYR A 311 -1.38 -11.70 -18.50
C TYR A 311 -1.94 -10.87 -19.65
N ASN A 312 -2.18 -9.58 -19.46
CA ASN A 312 -2.89 -8.72 -20.40
C ASN A 312 -2.12 -7.43 -20.73
N ARG A 313 -0.80 -7.46 -20.63
CA ARG A 313 0.05 -6.30 -20.87
C ARG A 313 -0.15 -5.72 -22.27
N GLN A 314 -0.40 -4.41 -22.38
CA GLN A 314 -0.69 -3.71 -23.63
C GLN A 314 0.54 -3.07 -24.28
N ALA A 315 1.63 -2.84 -23.54
CA ALA A 315 2.84 -2.19 -24.03
C ALA A 315 4.10 -2.78 -23.37
N SER A 316 5.26 -2.56 -23.98
CA SER A 316 6.57 -2.95 -23.41
C SER A 316 7.14 -1.91 -22.44
N ILE A 317 6.56 -0.71 -22.37
CA ILE A 317 6.95 0.39 -21.48
C ILE A 317 5.90 0.54 -20.40
N ALA A 318 6.31 0.46 -19.12
CA ALA A 318 5.44 0.77 -17.99
C ALA A 318 5.40 2.28 -17.74
N LEU A 319 4.21 2.82 -17.49
CA LEU A 319 4.03 4.19 -17.01
C LEU A 319 3.74 4.19 -15.52
N VAL A 320 4.53 4.96 -14.77
CA VAL A 320 4.37 5.17 -13.33
C VAL A 320 4.14 6.66 -13.07
N ILE A 321 3.17 6.97 -12.22
CA ILE A 321 2.85 8.33 -11.79
C ILE A 321 2.67 8.38 -10.27
N ASP A 322 2.69 9.57 -9.69
CA ASP A 322 2.20 9.78 -8.31
C ASP A 322 0.76 10.31 -8.30
N SER A 323 0.14 10.32 -7.12
CA SER A 323 -1.28 10.68 -6.97
C SER A 323 -1.58 12.17 -7.15
N ALA A 324 -0.56 13.05 -7.21
CA ALA A 324 -0.74 14.47 -7.53
C ALA A 324 -1.08 14.71 -9.02
N CYS A 325 -1.07 13.66 -9.83
CA CYS A 325 -1.54 13.66 -11.21
C CYS A 325 -3.08 13.61 -11.22
N ASP A 326 -3.74 14.71 -11.55
CA ASP A 326 -5.20 14.78 -11.64
C ASP A 326 -5.65 14.49 -13.07
N MET A 327 -6.19 13.30 -13.26
CA MET A 327 -6.73 12.80 -14.52
C MET A 327 -7.90 11.83 -14.22
N PRO A 328 -8.74 11.49 -15.22
CA PRO A 328 -9.80 10.51 -15.04
C PRO A 328 -9.26 9.16 -14.56
N GLU A 329 -9.87 8.58 -13.52
CA GLU A 329 -9.45 7.28 -12.97
C GLU A 329 -9.52 6.14 -14.01
N THR A 330 -10.45 6.23 -14.97
CA THR A 330 -10.58 5.26 -16.08
C THR A 330 -9.31 5.19 -16.95
N TRP A 331 -8.57 6.30 -17.07
CA TRP A 331 -7.34 6.31 -17.86
C TRP A 331 -6.21 5.49 -17.26
N LEU A 332 -6.22 5.31 -15.92
CA LEU A 332 -5.29 4.37 -15.28
C LEU A 332 -5.48 2.95 -15.83
N ASP A 333 -6.74 2.55 -16.09
CA ASP A 333 -7.05 1.25 -16.66
C ASP A 333 -6.84 1.21 -18.17
N ASP A 334 -7.31 2.23 -18.91
CA ASP A 334 -7.24 2.32 -20.37
C ASP A 334 -5.79 2.32 -20.91
N TYR A 335 -4.86 2.86 -20.12
CA TYR A 335 -3.43 2.95 -20.45
C TYR A 335 -2.54 2.12 -19.53
N GLN A 336 -3.10 1.32 -18.63
CA GLN A 336 -2.38 0.48 -17.65
C GLN A 336 -1.32 1.25 -16.83
N ILE A 337 -1.67 2.46 -16.40
CA ILE A 337 -0.77 3.33 -15.62
C ILE A 337 -0.71 2.86 -14.17
N HIS A 338 0.49 2.75 -13.61
CA HIS A 338 0.75 2.42 -12.22
C HIS A 338 0.83 3.71 -11.39
N ARG A 339 0.08 3.78 -10.28
CA ARG A 339 0.05 4.96 -9.41
C ARG A 339 0.69 4.68 -8.06
N ILE A 340 1.66 5.51 -7.68
CA ILE A 340 2.23 5.55 -6.34
C ILE A 340 1.45 6.60 -5.54
N PRO A 341 0.68 6.21 -4.51
CA PRO A 341 -0.05 7.16 -3.69
C PRO A 341 0.88 7.94 -2.77
N LEU A 342 0.66 9.25 -2.69
CA LEU A 342 1.28 10.10 -1.67
C LEU A 342 0.54 9.93 -0.34
N HIS A 343 1.23 10.23 0.76
CA HIS A 343 0.63 10.09 2.08
C HIS A 343 0.09 11.41 2.60
N LEU A 344 -1.07 11.34 3.24
CA LEU A 344 -1.67 12.46 4.00
C LEU A 344 -1.80 12.06 5.46
N GLN A 345 -1.32 12.94 6.34
CA GLN A 345 -1.55 12.84 7.77
C GLN A 345 -2.69 13.78 8.15
N LEU A 346 -3.79 13.24 8.66
CA LEU A 346 -4.94 13.97 9.17
C LEU A 346 -5.09 13.67 10.68
N GLY A 347 -4.62 14.58 11.53
CA GLY A 347 -4.52 14.33 12.97
C GLY A 347 -3.62 13.12 13.23
N ARG A 348 -4.13 12.12 13.95
CA ARG A 348 -3.37 10.89 14.29
C ARG A 348 -3.38 9.81 13.19
N SER A 349 -4.22 9.96 12.16
CA SER A 349 -4.37 8.95 11.10
C SER A 349 -3.63 9.33 9.83
N THR A 350 -2.98 8.34 9.22
CA THR A 350 -2.34 8.44 7.90
C THR A 350 -3.28 7.88 6.83
N TYR A 351 -3.29 8.48 5.64
CA TYR A 351 -4.08 8.06 4.48
C TYR A 351 -3.24 7.99 3.22
N LEU A 352 -3.65 7.13 2.29
CA LEU A 352 -3.14 7.09 0.91
C LEU A 352 -4.04 7.96 0.02
N ASP A 353 -3.45 8.98 -0.59
CA ASP A 353 -4.15 9.92 -1.44
C ASP A 353 -4.86 9.23 -2.61
N LYS A 354 -6.14 9.56 -2.83
CA LYS A 354 -7.03 8.96 -3.85
C LYS A 354 -7.33 7.46 -3.69
N VAL A 355 -6.77 6.81 -2.67
CA VAL A 355 -6.94 5.37 -2.44
C VAL A 355 -7.78 5.11 -1.19
N THR A 356 -7.31 5.59 -0.03
CA THR A 356 -8.01 5.40 1.24
C THR A 356 -8.66 6.70 1.76
N LEU A 357 -8.56 7.78 0.99
CA LEU A 357 -9.23 9.05 1.25
C LEU A 357 -9.91 9.55 -0.02
N GLN A 358 -11.23 9.66 0.02
CA GLN A 358 -12.05 10.23 -1.06
C GLN A 358 -12.01 11.76 -1.04
N LEU A 359 -12.14 12.37 -2.23
CA LEU A 359 -12.09 13.82 -2.42
C LEU A 359 -13.15 14.55 -1.57
N ASP A 360 -14.40 14.12 -1.64
CA ASP A 360 -15.51 14.76 -0.93
C ASP A 360 -15.31 14.71 0.59
N THR A 361 -14.98 13.52 1.11
CA THR A 361 -14.68 13.33 2.53
C THR A 361 -13.50 14.19 3.00
N PHE A 362 -12.48 14.38 2.15
CA PHE A 362 -11.35 15.24 2.48
C PHE A 362 -11.74 16.70 2.61
N TYR A 363 -12.45 17.25 1.61
CA TYR A 363 -12.82 18.66 1.62
C TYR A 363 -13.81 19.00 2.74
N ASP A 364 -14.70 18.10 3.11
CA ASP A 364 -15.59 18.25 4.26
C ASP A 364 -14.81 18.25 5.57
N LYS A 365 -13.87 17.32 5.74
CA LYS A 365 -13.00 17.27 6.94
C LYS A 365 -12.12 18.52 7.05
N LEU A 366 -11.55 18.99 5.93
CA LEU A 366 -10.63 20.14 5.90
C LEU A 366 -11.24 21.42 6.50
N GLU A 367 -12.56 21.62 6.39
CA GLU A 367 -13.25 22.79 6.94
C GLU A 367 -13.28 22.80 8.48
N TRP A 368 -13.31 21.62 9.11
CA TRP A 368 -13.52 21.47 10.55
C TRP A 368 -12.24 21.10 11.30
N MET A 369 -11.15 20.84 10.60
CA MET A 369 -9.89 20.47 11.22
C MET A 369 -9.22 21.66 11.90
N THR A 370 -8.89 21.49 13.18
CA THR A 370 -8.08 22.44 13.96
C THR A 370 -6.59 22.23 13.72
N GLU A 371 -6.17 20.97 13.57
CA GLU A 371 -4.78 20.61 13.25
C GLU A 371 -4.55 20.68 11.75
N GLN A 372 -3.38 21.17 11.37
CA GLN A 372 -3.04 21.28 9.96
C GLN A 372 -2.63 19.91 9.41
N PRO A 373 -3.30 19.40 8.34
CA PRO A 373 -2.85 18.22 7.65
C PRO A 373 -1.47 18.40 7.04
N THR A 374 -0.72 17.31 6.96
CA THR A 374 0.60 17.28 6.30
C THR A 374 0.66 16.20 5.23
N THR A 375 1.60 16.34 4.31
CA THR A 375 1.85 15.36 3.25
C THR A 375 3.27 14.83 3.35
N SER A 376 3.47 13.57 2.97
CA SER A 376 4.79 12.98 2.83
C SER A 376 4.90 12.17 1.53
N GLN A 377 6.14 12.02 1.07
CA GLN A 377 6.48 11.16 -0.05
C GLN A 377 6.26 9.69 0.32
N PRO A 378 6.12 8.78 -0.68
CA PRO A 378 6.07 7.35 -0.47
C PRO A 378 7.34 6.83 0.20
N ALA A 379 7.23 5.71 0.92
CA ALA A 379 8.40 5.02 1.48
C ALA A 379 9.30 4.51 0.35
N GLN A 380 10.62 4.56 0.57
CA GLN A 380 11.61 4.10 -0.41
C GLN A 380 11.40 2.63 -0.80
N GLU A 381 11.07 1.80 0.19
CA GLU A 381 10.78 0.37 -0.01
C GLU A 381 9.60 0.14 -0.96
N THR A 382 8.51 0.91 -0.83
CA THR A 382 7.34 0.81 -1.71
C THR A 382 7.70 1.11 -3.17
N ILE A 383 8.54 2.13 -3.39
CA ILE A 383 9.00 2.51 -4.74
C ILE A 383 9.88 1.41 -5.32
N THR A 384 10.84 0.91 -4.52
CA THR A 384 11.79 -0.14 -4.92
C THR A 384 11.04 -1.41 -5.34
N LEU A 385 10.15 -1.92 -4.50
CA LEU A 385 9.37 -3.12 -4.79
C LEU A 385 8.52 -2.97 -6.08
N LEU A 386 7.90 -1.80 -6.29
CA LEU A 386 7.14 -1.55 -7.52
C LEU A 386 8.05 -1.60 -8.77
N TYR A 387 9.21 -0.94 -8.73
CA TYR A 387 10.13 -0.92 -9.87
C TYR A 387 10.70 -2.31 -10.17
N GLU A 388 11.15 -3.05 -9.16
CA GLU A 388 11.61 -4.43 -9.32
C GLU A 388 10.54 -5.31 -9.95
N GLN A 389 9.31 -5.25 -9.44
CA GLN A 389 8.18 -5.99 -10.00
C GLN A 389 7.89 -5.61 -11.46
N LEU A 390 7.92 -4.33 -11.80
CA LEU A 390 7.68 -3.87 -13.16
C LEU A 390 8.78 -4.33 -14.12
N LEU A 391 10.05 -4.29 -13.72
CA LEU A 391 11.18 -4.70 -14.56
C LEU A 391 11.19 -6.20 -14.91
N THR A 392 10.46 -7.04 -14.17
CA THR A 392 10.29 -8.46 -14.54
C THR A 392 9.38 -8.64 -15.75
N HIS A 393 8.55 -7.62 -16.07
CA HIS A 393 7.53 -7.73 -17.10
C HIS A 393 7.65 -6.69 -18.23
N TYR A 394 8.31 -5.55 -18.00
CA TYR A 394 8.46 -4.46 -18.96
C TYR A 394 9.91 -4.25 -19.34
N ASP A 395 10.15 -3.82 -20.60
CA ASP A 395 11.50 -3.50 -21.09
C ASP A 395 12.01 -2.20 -20.46
N HIS A 396 11.14 -1.20 -20.30
CA HIS A 396 11.43 0.09 -19.71
C HIS A 396 10.32 0.58 -18.78
N ILE A 397 10.69 1.43 -17.83
CA ILE A 397 9.77 2.17 -16.96
C ILE A 397 9.96 3.67 -17.22
N ILE A 398 8.88 4.39 -17.53
CA ILE A 398 8.85 5.86 -17.50
C ILE A 398 8.08 6.26 -16.24
N SER A 399 8.77 6.84 -15.26
CA SER A 399 8.21 7.27 -13.99
C SER A 399 8.15 8.79 -13.94
N ILE A 400 6.96 9.36 -14.16
CA ILE A 400 6.73 10.81 -14.24
C ILE A 400 6.19 11.26 -12.88
N HIS A 401 6.75 12.35 -12.33
CA HIS A 401 6.38 12.83 -11.00
C HIS A 401 6.07 14.32 -10.98
N LEU A 402 5.28 14.73 -9.96
CA LEU A 402 5.03 16.14 -9.73
C LEU A 402 6.37 16.88 -9.50
N SER A 403 6.32 18.19 -9.74
CA SER A 403 7.48 19.07 -9.69
C SER A 403 8.38 18.87 -8.47
N LYS A 404 9.67 18.64 -8.71
CA LYS A 404 10.72 18.46 -7.69
C LYS A 404 10.76 19.57 -6.63
N PRO A 405 10.69 20.88 -6.95
CA PRO A 405 10.62 21.94 -5.93
C PRO A 405 9.42 21.86 -4.98
N LEU A 406 8.37 21.12 -5.34
CA LEU A 406 7.14 21.01 -4.56
C LEU A 406 7.08 19.75 -3.70
N SER A 407 7.84 18.70 -4.07
CA SER A 407 7.81 17.40 -3.38
C SER A 407 9.13 16.64 -3.51
N GLY A 408 9.49 15.87 -2.49
CA GLY A 408 10.64 14.96 -2.53
C GLY A 408 10.39 13.66 -3.34
N THR A 409 9.19 13.45 -3.89
CA THR A 409 8.81 12.21 -4.58
C THR A 409 9.71 11.91 -5.77
N TYR A 410 10.00 12.91 -6.63
CA TYR A 410 10.94 12.74 -7.74
C TYR A 410 12.31 12.23 -7.27
N ASP A 411 12.88 12.86 -6.22
CA ASP A 411 14.20 12.46 -5.73
C ASP A 411 14.18 11.05 -5.11
N ALA A 412 13.11 10.68 -4.40
CA ALA A 412 12.94 9.32 -3.87
C ALA A 412 12.88 8.28 -4.99
N CYS A 413 12.09 8.54 -6.04
CA CYS A 413 11.98 7.66 -7.21
C CYS A 413 13.30 7.55 -7.99
N ARG A 414 14.02 8.67 -8.15
CA ARG A 414 15.34 8.69 -8.80
C ARG A 414 16.37 7.86 -8.02
N GLN A 415 16.41 8.00 -6.69
CA GLN A 415 17.29 7.19 -5.84
C GLN A 415 16.98 5.69 -5.92
N ALA A 416 15.71 5.30 -6.03
CA ALA A 416 15.34 3.91 -6.24
C ALA A 416 15.82 3.41 -7.61
N ALA A 417 15.58 4.18 -8.67
CA ALA A 417 16.00 3.84 -10.03
C ALA A 417 17.53 3.65 -10.13
N GLU A 418 18.32 4.56 -9.54
CA GLU A 418 19.78 4.49 -9.51
C GLU A 418 20.32 3.23 -8.81
N ARG A 419 19.58 2.69 -7.84
CA ARG A 419 19.98 1.45 -7.13
C ARG A 419 19.62 0.18 -7.87
N ILE A 420 18.55 0.20 -8.68
CA ILE A 420 18.01 -0.97 -9.35
C ILE A 420 18.57 -1.06 -10.77
N ASP A 421 18.19 -0.14 -11.66
CA ASP A 421 18.59 -0.12 -13.06
C ASP A 421 18.29 1.25 -13.69
N SER A 422 19.29 2.13 -13.74
CA SER A 422 19.12 3.49 -14.29
C SER A 422 18.97 3.54 -15.81
N ASP A 423 19.33 2.47 -16.52
CA ASP A 423 19.24 2.41 -17.97
C ASP A 423 17.82 2.04 -18.45
N ARG A 424 17.10 1.29 -17.63
CA ARG A 424 15.73 0.87 -17.93
C ARG A 424 14.67 1.69 -17.21
N ILE A 425 15.01 2.44 -16.15
CA ILE A 425 14.07 3.26 -15.37
C ILE A 425 14.32 4.75 -15.60
N HIS A 426 13.44 5.39 -16.35
CA HIS A 426 13.51 6.80 -16.71
C HIS A 426 12.64 7.64 -15.79
N VAL A 427 13.23 8.25 -14.75
CA VAL A 427 12.50 9.11 -13.80
C VAL A 427 12.49 10.55 -14.29
N VAL A 428 11.30 11.12 -14.47
CA VAL A 428 11.11 12.44 -15.09
C VAL A 428 10.37 13.40 -14.16
N ASP A 429 10.95 14.58 -13.95
CA ASP A 429 10.30 15.72 -13.30
C ASP A 429 9.35 16.40 -14.28
N SER A 430 8.04 16.35 -14.04
CA SER A 430 7.05 17.03 -14.88
C SER A 430 7.16 18.55 -14.84
N ARG A 431 7.87 19.10 -13.84
CA ARG A 431 7.98 20.54 -13.55
C ARG A 431 6.63 21.23 -13.40
N THR A 432 5.60 20.46 -13.11
CA THR A 432 4.23 20.96 -12.93
C THR A 432 3.47 20.07 -11.94
N LEU A 433 2.16 20.19 -11.86
CA LEU A 433 1.29 19.44 -10.95
C LEU A 433 -0.12 19.31 -11.51
N SER A 434 -0.93 18.47 -10.87
CA SER A 434 -2.38 18.42 -11.09
C SER A 434 -2.76 18.19 -12.56
N GLY A 435 -3.64 18.99 -13.16
CA GLY A 435 -4.12 18.79 -14.53
C GLY A 435 -3.07 18.99 -15.63
N ALA A 436 -2.08 19.88 -15.45
CA ALA A 436 -1.00 20.02 -16.42
C ALA A 436 -0.10 18.78 -16.44
N TYR A 437 0.12 18.19 -15.28
CA TYR A 437 0.77 16.89 -15.15
C TYR A 437 -0.09 15.78 -15.82
N GLY A 438 -1.42 15.80 -15.61
CA GLY A 438 -2.34 14.87 -16.27
C GLY A 438 -2.31 14.96 -17.81
N LEU A 439 -2.21 16.16 -18.39
CA LEU A 439 -2.08 16.35 -19.84
C LEU A 439 -0.76 15.77 -20.38
N ILE A 440 0.35 15.97 -19.67
CA ILE A 440 1.67 15.40 -20.01
C ILE A 440 1.62 13.87 -20.01
N VAL A 441 1.06 13.30 -18.93
CA VAL A 441 0.91 11.83 -18.79
C VAL A 441 0.03 11.27 -19.90
N HIS A 442 -1.08 11.95 -20.25
CA HIS A 442 -1.97 11.51 -21.32
C HIS A 442 -1.27 11.44 -22.69
N GLU A 443 -0.54 12.51 -23.12
CA GLU A 443 0.21 12.49 -24.37
C GLU A 443 1.27 11.37 -24.39
N THR A 444 1.95 11.16 -23.27
CA THR A 444 2.93 10.07 -23.11
C THR A 444 2.27 8.70 -23.21
N ALA A 445 1.11 8.52 -22.56
CA ALA A 445 0.35 7.27 -22.57
C ALA A 445 -0.17 6.92 -23.96
N GLU A 446 -0.65 7.93 -24.75
CA GLU A 446 -1.04 7.75 -26.15
C GLU A 446 0.14 7.25 -26.99
N ALA A 447 1.35 7.79 -26.77
CA ALA A 447 2.55 7.38 -27.49
C ALA A 447 3.00 5.95 -27.13
N VAL A 448 2.96 5.61 -25.84
CA VAL A 448 3.28 4.25 -25.34
C VAL A 448 2.28 3.24 -25.92
N LYS A 449 0.99 3.53 -25.87
CA LYS A 449 -0.08 2.67 -26.41
C LYS A 449 0.03 2.50 -27.92
N ALA A 450 0.55 3.51 -28.64
CA ALA A 450 0.84 3.44 -30.08
C ALA A 450 2.11 2.62 -30.41
N GLY A 451 2.81 2.07 -29.40
CA GLY A 451 4.01 1.24 -29.57
C GLY A 451 5.24 2.01 -30.04
N LYS A 452 5.35 3.32 -29.73
CA LYS A 452 6.54 4.10 -30.08
C LYS A 452 7.77 3.64 -29.32
N PRO A 453 8.99 3.70 -29.96
CA PRO A 453 10.26 3.45 -29.27
C PRO A 453 10.46 4.37 -28.07
N ILE A 454 11.24 3.91 -27.08
CA ILE A 454 11.47 4.63 -25.81
C ILE A 454 12.03 6.05 -26.05
N GLU A 455 12.95 6.21 -27.01
CA GLU A 455 13.59 7.50 -27.31
C GLU A 455 12.55 8.50 -27.84
N GLU A 456 11.65 8.07 -28.75
CA GLU A 456 10.58 8.93 -29.25
C GLU A 456 9.57 9.32 -28.17
N VAL A 457 9.27 8.40 -27.25
CA VAL A 457 8.39 8.68 -26.11
C VAL A 457 9.03 9.69 -25.17
N LEU A 458 10.31 9.56 -24.85
CA LEU A 458 11.04 10.51 -24.00
C LEU A 458 11.17 11.90 -24.64
N ASP A 459 11.42 11.99 -25.96
CA ASP A 459 11.44 13.26 -26.69
C ASP A 459 10.08 13.94 -26.70
N LEU A 460 9.00 13.16 -26.92
CA LEU A 460 7.63 13.67 -26.81
C LEU A 460 7.33 14.18 -25.41
N LEU A 461 7.69 13.41 -24.38
CA LEU A 461 7.51 13.78 -22.98
C LEU A 461 8.23 15.11 -22.65
N ALA A 462 9.49 15.26 -23.04
CA ALA A 462 10.23 16.50 -22.87
C ALA A 462 9.57 17.69 -23.60
N SER A 463 9.07 17.46 -24.82
CA SER A 463 8.28 18.44 -25.56
C SER A 463 7.00 18.82 -24.81
N SER A 464 6.22 17.84 -24.33
CA SER A 464 4.96 18.07 -23.62
C SER A 464 5.17 18.87 -22.33
N ILE A 465 6.23 18.57 -21.57
CA ILE A 465 6.62 19.37 -20.40
C ILE A 465 6.82 20.83 -20.79
N SER A 466 7.56 21.10 -21.86
CA SER A 466 7.87 22.46 -22.31
C SER A 466 6.65 23.24 -22.84
N ARG A 467 5.58 22.55 -23.25
CA ARG A 467 4.33 23.11 -23.81
C ARG A 467 3.21 23.23 -22.79
N SER A 468 3.36 22.62 -21.62
CA SER A 468 2.33 22.65 -20.58
C SER A 468 2.29 23.97 -19.81
N GLU A 469 1.10 24.41 -19.42
CA GLU A 469 0.85 25.61 -18.60
C GLU A 469 -0.31 25.33 -17.64
N ILE A 470 -0.25 25.88 -16.43
CA ILE A 470 -1.35 25.82 -15.46
C ILE A 470 -1.56 27.16 -14.81
N LEU A 471 -2.80 27.61 -14.70
CA LEU A 471 -3.21 28.76 -13.91
C LEU A 471 -4.21 28.29 -12.85
N VAL A 472 -4.00 28.70 -11.62
CA VAL A 472 -4.84 28.29 -10.47
C VAL A 472 -5.36 29.54 -9.76
N SER A 473 -6.68 29.70 -9.73
CA SER A 473 -7.38 30.64 -8.87
C SER A 473 -7.52 30.04 -7.48
N VAL A 474 -6.83 30.55 -6.48
CA VAL A 474 -6.96 30.08 -5.10
C VAL A 474 -7.72 31.08 -4.23
N PRO A 475 -8.52 30.62 -3.26
CA PRO A 475 -9.28 31.53 -2.39
C PRO A 475 -8.39 32.36 -1.47
N THR A 476 -7.21 31.85 -1.11
CA THR A 476 -6.21 32.50 -0.24
C THR A 476 -4.86 31.83 -0.37
N LEU A 477 -3.76 32.58 -0.13
CA LEU A 477 -2.41 31.98 -0.03
C LEU A 477 -2.15 31.29 1.32
N LYS A 478 -3.05 31.39 2.29
CA LYS A 478 -2.85 30.88 3.65
C LYS A 478 -2.42 29.41 3.68
N HIS A 479 -3.06 28.57 2.87
CA HIS A 479 -2.77 27.14 2.81
C HIS A 479 -1.41 26.84 2.18
N MET A 480 -1.06 27.52 1.09
CA MET A 480 0.25 27.37 0.43
C MET A 480 1.40 27.83 1.32
N ILE A 481 1.22 28.96 2.03
CA ILE A 481 2.20 29.50 2.97
C ILE A 481 2.45 28.53 4.11
N ARG A 482 1.37 28.04 4.75
CA ARG A 482 1.46 27.07 5.85
C ARG A 482 2.13 25.78 5.41
N GLY A 483 1.87 25.32 4.20
CA GLY A 483 2.49 24.13 3.62
C GLY A 483 3.93 24.32 3.15
N GLY A 484 4.48 25.55 3.18
CA GLY A 484 5.86 25.81 2.70
C GLY A 484 6.04 25.73 1.18
N ARG A 485 4.97 25.71 0.37
CA ARG A 485 4.99 25.60 -1.10
C ARG A 485 4.82 26.94 -1.80
N VAL A 486 5.22 28.02 -1.16
CA VAL A 486 5.32 29.36 -1.74
C VAL A 486 6.80 29.73 -1.84
N SER A 487 7.28 29.99 -3.06
CA SER A 487 8.64 30.50 -3.33
C SER A 487 8.92 31.84 -2.62
N PRO A 488 10.17 32.32 -2.52
CA PRO A 488 10.70 33.30 -1.56
C PRO A 488 10.05 34.69 -1.52
N LEU A 489 8.81 34.79 -1.89
CA LEU A 489 7.92 35.93 -1.59
C LEU A 489 7.67 36.13 -0.07
N GLN A 490 8.32 35.33 0.77
CA GLN A 490 8.14 35.27 2.23
C GLN A 490 8.27 36.62 2.97
N GLY A 491 8.95 37.60 2.41
CA GLY A 491 9.09 38.93 3.04
C GLY A 491 7.91 39.88 2.90
N LYS A 492 6.88 39.60 2.06
CA LYS A 492 5.75 40.51 1.79
C LYS A 492 4.36 39.90 2.11
N ILE A 493 4.31 38.75 2.71
CA ILE A 493 3.14 37.86 2.82
C ILE A 493 2.00 38.44 3.68
N ALA A 494 2.31 39.16 4.74
CA ALA A 494 1.31 39.74 5.66
C ALA A 494 0.32 40.70 4.96
N ARG A 495 0.72 41.31 3.84
CA ARG A 495 -0.13 42.22 3.06
C ARG A 495 -1.09 41.53 2.09
N TRP A 496 -1.03 40.19 1.94
CA TRP A 496 -1.71 39.47 0.84
C TRP A 496 -2.76 38.45 1.33
N LEU A 497 -3.00 38.37 2.62
CA LEU A 497 -3.95 37.41 3.21
C LEU A 497 -5.40 37.59 2.72
N ASP A 498 -5.79 38.83 2.39
CA ASP A 498 -7.17 39.13 1.93
C ASP A 498 -7.31 39.15 0.39
N MET A 499 -6.25 38.87 -0.34
CA MET A 499 -6.29 38.85 -1.81
C MET A 499 -6.73 37.47 -2.33
N LYS A 500 -7.29 37.49 -3.53
CA LYS A 500 -7.61 36.30 -4.34
C LYS A 500 -6.50 36.14 -5.40
N PRO A 501 -5.48 35.33 -5.13
CA PRO A 501 -4.34 35.20 -6.04
C PRO A 501 -4.63 34.26 -7.20
N ILE A 502 -3.92 34.47 -8.30
CA ILE A 502 -3.77 33.52 -9.41
C ILE A 502 -2.31 33.06 -9.34
N VAL A 503 -2.12 31.76 -9.17
CA VAL A 503 -0.80 31.13 -9.05
C VAL A 503 -0.53 30.25 -10.27
N SER A 504 0.75 30.05 -10.56
CA SER A 504 1.25 29.13 -11.61
C SER A 504 2.56 28.51 -11.15
N VAL A 505 3.24 27.81 -12.04
CA VAL A 505 4.61 27.32 -11.84
C VAL A 505 5.52 27.88 -12.93
N ASN A 506 6.79 28.18 -12.59
CA ASN A 506 7.80 28.60 -13.54
C ASN A 506 8.44 27.40 -14.28
N GLN A 507 9.43 27.63 -15.14
CA GLN A 507 10.12 26.57 -15.89
C GLN A 507 10.87 25.57 -15.00
N GLU A 508 11.31 26.01 -13.83
CA GLU A 508 11.95 25.18 -12.82
C GLU A 508 10.95 24.43 -11.94
N GLY A 509 9.64 24.58 -12.19
CA GLY A 509 8.58 23.92 -11.43
C GLY A 509 8.27 24.57 -10.07
N GLN A 510 8.79 25.76 -9.78
CA GLN A 510 8.52 26.49 -8.53
C GLN A 510 7.19 27.25 -8.62
N SER A 511 6.44 27.31 -7.52
CA SER A 511 5.23 28.12 -7.45
C SER A 511 5.53 29.60 -7.59
N ILE A 512 4.77 30.28 -8.45
CA ILE A 512 4.87 31.73 -8.68
C ILE A 512 3.49 32.40 -8.53
N LEU A 513 3.50 33.64 -8.06
CA LEU A 513 2.32 34.49 -8.08
C LEU A 513 2.19 35.12 -9.48
N TYR A 514 1.20 34.68 -10.22
CA TYR A 514 0.97 35.11 -11.60
C TYR A 514 0.04 36.34 -11.69
N GLY A 515 -0.87 36.49 -10.71
CA GLY A 515 -1.78 37.61 -10.62
C GLY A 515 -2.46 37.71 -9.27
N LYS A 516 -3.12 38.84 -9.03
CA LYS A 516 -3.85 39.11 -7.79
C LYS A 516 -5.09 39.96 -8.05
N THR A 517 -6.15 39.69 -7.31
CA THR A 517 -7.38 40.49 -7.26
C THR A 517 -7.89 40.54 -5.84
N PHE A 518 -8.89 41.41 -5.56
CA PHE A 518 -9.51 41.50 -4.24
C PHE A 518 -10.86 40.79 -4.17
N TYR A 519 -11.49 40.57 -5.33
CA TYR A 519 -12.84 39.97 -5.41
C TYR A 519 -12.82 38.71 -6.26
N LYS A 520 -13.64 37.70 -5.90
CA LYS A 520 -13.73 36.42 -6.59
C LYS A 520 -14.12 36.54 -8.08
N GLN A 521 -15.14 37.39 -8.37
CA GLN A 521 -15.58 37.65 -9.75
C GLN A 521 -14.48 38.31 -10.60
N SER A 522 -13.74 39.25 -10.01
CA SER A 522 -12.57 39.87 -10.67
C SER A 522 -11.45 38.89 -10.93
N ASN A 523 -11.32 37.85 -10.11
CA ASN A 523 -10.30 36.81 -10.28
C ASN A 523 -10.61 35.95 -11.51
N LEU A 524 -11.84 35.47 -11.68
CA LEU A 524 -12.28 34.75 -12.89
C LEU A 524 -11.97 35.56 -14.15
N GLY A 525 -12.47 36.81 -14.24
CA GLY A 525 -12.26 37.65 -15.42
C GLY A 525 -10.79 37.94 -15.70
N LYS A 526 -9.97 38.13 -14.66
CA LYS A 526 -8.53 38.32 -14.81
C LYS A 526 -7.82 37.06 -15.31
N MET A 527 -8.14 35.90 -14.76
CA MET A 527 -7.54 34.63 -15.18
C MET A 527 -7.93 34.32 -16.64
N LEU A 528 -9.19 34.49 -17.04
CA LEU A 528 -9.63 34.32 -18.43
C LEU A 528 -8.93 35.31 -19.40
N LYS A 529 -8.73 36.56 -18.98
CA LYS A 529 -7.95 37.53 -19.77
C LYS A 529 -6.51 37.06 -19.95
N MET A 530 -5.87 36.53 -18.93
CA MET A 530 -4.53 35.94 -19.00
C MET A 530 -4.49 34.75 -19.96
N ILE A 531 -5.45 33.83 -19.85
CA ILE A 531 -5.56 32.67 -20.75
C ILE A 531 -5.78 33.13 -22.21
N SER A 532 -6.63 34.14 -22.44
CA SER A 532 -6.84 34.70 -23.77
C SER A 532 -5.53 35.26 -24.39
N LEU A 533 -4.71 35.92 -23.58
CA LEU A 533 -3.40 36.41 -24.04
C LEU A 533 -2.42 35.27 -24.33
N ILE A 534 -2.45 34.18 -23.55
CA ILE A 534 -1.68 32.96 -23.82
C ILE A 534 -2.16 32.35 -25.15
N HIS A 535 -3.46 32.12 -25.31
CA HIS A 535 -4.04 31.50 -26.49
C HIS A 535 -3.75 32.27 -27.80
N ARG A 536 -3.80 33.61 -27.77
CA ARG A 536 -3.46 34.45 -28.93
C ARG A 536 -2.01 34.34 -29.36
N ARG A 537 -1.08 34.13 -28.43
CA ARG A 537 0.37 34.02 -28.70
C ARG A 537 0.78 32.60 -29.06
N ASN A 538 0.19 31.64 -28.38
CA ASN A 538 0.48 30.24 -28.52
C ASN A 538 -0.84 29.45 -28.35
N PRO A 539 -1.46 29.00 -29.44
CA PRO A 539 -2.77 28.39 -29.41
C PRO A 539 -2.85 27.22 -28.45
N ILE A 540 -3.91 27.16 -27.68
CA ILE A 540 -4.24 26.04 -26.79
C ILE A 540 -4.74 24.90 -27.66
N GLN A 541 -4.05 23.75 -27.63
CA GLN A 541 -4.43 22.55 -28.35
C GLN A 541 -5.42 21.69 -27.56
N ARG A 542 -5.15 21.54 -26.25
CA ARG A 542 -6.00 20.80 -25.30
C ARG A 542 -6.00 21.53 -23.96
N TYR A 543 -7.06 21.44 -23.21
CA TYR A 543 -7.11 21.96 -21.85
C TYR A 543 -8.01 21.12 -20.96
N VAL A 544 -7.82 21.25 -19.66
CA VAL A 544 -8.61 20.61 -18.62
C VAL A 544 -8.95 21.61 -17.53
N ILE A 545 -10.04 21.36 -16.83
CA ILE A 545 -10.49 22.20 -15.70
C ILE A 545 -10.59 21.34 -14.47
N LEU A 546 -10.04 21.84 -13.36
CA LEU A 546 -10.03 21.14 -12.10
C LEU A 546 -10.53 22.05 -10.97
N HIS A 547 -11.15 21.45 -9.98
CA HIS A 547 -11.73 22.20 -8.85
C HIS A 547 -11.51 21.48 -7.51
N ALA A 548 -11.39 22.25 -6.45
CA ALA A 548 -11.28 21.81 -5.07
C ALA A 548 -12.64 22.03 -4.36
N GLY A 549 -13.64 21.15 -4.60
CA GLY A 549 -14.99 21.32 -4.09
C GLY A 549 -15.64 22.63 -4.58
N ALA A 550 -15.50 22.97 -5.88
CA ALA A 550 -15.96 24.22 -6.48
C ALA A 550 -16.62 24.01 -7.86
N GLU A 551 -17.55 23.06 -7.94
CA GLU A 551 -18.22 22.62 -9.17
C GLU A 551 -18.90 23.78 -9.89
N ALA A 552 -19.67 24.61 -9.17
CA ALA A 552 -20.41 25.74 -9.74
C ALA A 552 -19.47 26.82 -10.33
N ASP A 553 -18.29 27.02 -9.73
CA ASP A 553 -17.30 27.94 -10.28
C ASP A 553 -16.59 27.33 -11.50
N SER A 554 -16.27 26.03 -11.47
CA SER A 554 -15.64 25.33 -12.60
C SER A 554 -16.52 25.38 -13.85
N ALA A 555 -17.85 25.26 -13.71
CA ALA A 555 -18.79 25.36 -14.82
C ALA A 555 -18.68 26.71 -15.57
N ARG A 556 -18.50 27.81 -14.84
CA ARG A 556 -18.29 29.14 -15.45
C ARG A 556 -16.98 29.22 -16.25
N TYR A 557 -15.91 28.57 -15.76
CA TYR A 557 -14.67 28.47 -16.52
C TYR A 557 -14.86 27.65 -17.80
N VAL A 558 -15.65 26.57 -17.75
CA VAL A 558 -15.98 25.76 -18.94
C VAL A 558 -16.65 26.61 -20.02
N GLU A 559 -17.72 27.33 -19.68
CA GLU A 559 -18.47 28.17 -20.61
C GLU A 559 -17.57 29.21 -21.31
N GLU A 560 -16.73 29.90 -20.54
CA GLU A 560 -15.85 30.92 -21.08
C GLU A 560 -14.69 30.34 -21.90
N MET A 561 -14.12 29.19 -21.48
CA MET A 561 -13.07 28.52 -22.21
C MET A 561 -13.57 27.96 -23.54
N VAL A 562 -14.77 27.36 -23.58
CA VAL A 562 -15.41 26.89 -24.82
C VAL A 562 -15.64 28.06 -25.76
N ARG A 563 -16.14 29.21 -25.25
CA ARG A 563 -16.34 30.42 -26.08
C ARG A 563 -15.01 30.95 -26.65
N MET A 564 -13.92 30.85 -25.87
CA MET A 564 -12.61 31.36 -26.27
C MET A 564 -11.88 30.46 -27.27
N THR A 565 -11.92 29.14 -27.05
CA THR A 565 -11.11 28.16 -27.79
C THR A 565 -11.89 27.44 -28.89
N GLY A 566 -13.23 27.45 -28.83
CA GLY A 566 -14.10 26.66 -29.70
C GLY A 566 -14.08 25.16 -29.40
N GLN A 567 -13.46 24.72 -28.28
CA GLN A 567 -13.26 23.32 -27.91
C GLN A 567 -13.80 23.07 -26.50
N ASN A 568 -14.32 21.85 -26.26
CA ASN A 568 -14.62 21.39 -24.91
C ASN A 568 -13.33 21.04 -24.14
N PRO A 569 -13.32 21.12 -22.82
CA PRO A 569 -12.23 20.59 -22.03
C PRO A 569 -12.08 19.08 -22.28
N LEU A 570 -10.85 18.58 -22.27
CA LEU A 570 -10.59 17.15 -22.42
C LEU A 570 -11.22 16.35 -21.27
N TYR A 571 -11.17 16.90 -20.06
CA TYR A 571 -11.93 16.45 -18.89
C TYR A 571 -12.09 17.56 -17.86
N ILE A 572 -13.00 17.31 -16.92
CA ILE A 572 -13.19 18.10 -15.70
C ILE A 572 -13.10 17.13 -14.53
N THR A 573 -12.31 17.43 -13.51
CA THR A 573 -12.16 16.55 -12.34
C THR A 573 -11.84 17.33 -11.07
N GLY A 574 -12.00 16.68 -9.92
CA GLY A 574 -11.58 17.21 -8.62
C GLY A 574 -10.07 17.20 -8.46
N VAL A 575 -9.55 18.13 -7.69
CA VAL A 575 -8.12 18.22 -7.34
C VAL A 575 -7.81 17.23 -6.22
N ALA A 576 -6.73 16.46 -6.37
CA ALA A 576 -6.24 15.50 -5.37
C ALA A 576 -6.11 16.14 -3.97
N PRO A 577 -6.45 15.43 -2.88
CA PRO A 577 -6.27 15.90 -1.51
C PRO A 577 -4.88 16.47 -1.22
N VAL A 578 -3.81 15.82 -1.70
CA VAL A 578 -2.42 16.30 -1.52
C VAL A 578 -2.14 17.66 -2.16
N ILE A 579 -2.85 18.01 -3.23
CA ILE A 579 -2.78 19.34 -3.87
C ILE A 579 -3.80 20.28 -3.23
N GLY A 580 -5.03 19.79 -3.00
CA GLY A 580 -6.13 20.57 -2.42
C GLY A 580 -5.81 21.11 -1.03
N LEU A 581 -5.01 20.39 -0.24
CA LEU A 581 -4.49 20.85 1.04
C LEU A 581 -3.75 22.20 0.93
N HIS A 582 -3.02 22.41 -0.15
CA HIS A 582 -2.25 23.62 -0.40
C HIS A 582 -3.04 24.67 -1.17
N ALA A 583 -3.90 24.26 -2.10
CA ALA A 583 -4.73 25.18 -2.89
C ALA A 583 -5.92 25.73 -2.08
N GLY A 584 -6.46 24.94 -1.15
CA GLY A 584 -7.65 25.25 -0.36
C GLY A 584 -8.96 24.96 -1.08
N LYS A 585 -10.02 24.62 -0.31
CA LYS A 585 -11.38 24.43 -0.83
C LYS A 585 -11.85 25.71 -1.55
N GLY A 586 -12.45 25.56 -2.73
CA GLY A 586 -12.88 26.67 -3.58
C GLY A 586 -11.85 27.08 -4.65
N ALA A 587 -10.68 26.43 -4.73
CA ALA A 587 -9.74 26.67 -5.81
C ALA A 587 -10.26 26.08 -7.14
N VAL A 588 -9.97 26.78 -8.26
CA VAL A 588 -10.23 26.30 -9.63
C VAL A 588 -8.97 26.50 -10.46
N SER A 589 -8.61 25.51 -11.26
CA SER A 589 -7.48 25.61 -12.17
C SER A 589 -7.86 25.29 -13.61
N VAL A 590 -7.16 25.94 -14.55
CA VAL A 590 -7.16 25.61 -15.97
C VAL A 590 -5.74 25.22 -16.34
N ALA A 591 -5.59 23.97 -16.77
CA ALA A 591 -4.34 23.47 -17.27
C ALA A 591 -4.43 23.30 -18.80
N MET A 592 -3.36 23.65 -19.49
CA MET A 592 -3.35 23.81 -20.96
C MET A 592 -2.14 23.14 -21.57
N MET A 593 -2.32 22.50 -22.72
CA MET A 593 -1.27 22.07 -23.62
C MET A 593 -1.24 23.04 -24.81
N LEU A 594 -0.10 23.69 -25.03
CA LEU A 594 0.07 24.71 -26.05
C LEU A 594 0.66 24.10 -27.34
N SER A 595 0.46 24.75 -28.50
CA SER A 595 0.98 24.28 -29.79
C SER A 595 2.50 24.40 -29.92
N GLY A 596 3.12 25.33 -29.24
CA GLY A 596 4.58 25.54 -29.22
C GLY A 596 5.11 25.65 -27.78
N LYS A 597 6.43 25.72 -27.67
CA LYS A 597 7.11 25.87 -26.35
C LYS A 597 6.55 27.08 -25.59
N ASN A 598 6.34 26.90 -24.29
CA ASN A 598 5.89 27.96 -23.43
C ASN A 598 7.07 28.87 -23.02
N THR A 599 7.23 30.00 -23.75
CA THR A 599 8.33 30.95 -23.53
C THR A 599 8.15 31.86 -22.30
N ARG A 600 6.96 31.83 -21.65
CA ARG A 600 6.62 32.70 -20.52
C ARG A 600 7.08 32.19 -19.16
N ARG A 601 7.46 30.93 -19.05
CA ARG A 601 7.94 30.38 -17.79
C ARG A 601 9.25 31.03 -17.30
N ASN A 602 9.85 31.95 -18.13
CA ASN A 602 11.12 32.64 -17.81
C ASN A 602 10.97 34.04 -17.16
N THR A 603 9.75 34.51 -16.94
CA THR A 603 9.47 35.80 -16.30
C THR A 603 8.58 35.65 -15.08
#